data_72d378aae269910e150c3fca8cc2c2dc
#
_entry.id   72d378aae269910e150c3fca8cc2c2dc
#
_cell.length_a   1.000
_cell.length_b   1.000
_cell.length_c   1.000
_cell.angle_alpha   90.00
_cell.angle_beta   90.00
_cell.angle_gamma   90.00
#
_symmetry.space_group_name_H-M   'P 1'
#
loop_
_entity.id
_entity.type
_entity.pdbx_description
1 polymer ?
#
loop_
_entity_poly.entity_id
_entity_poly.type
_entity_poly.pdbx_seq_one_letter_code
_entity_poly.pdbx_strand_id
1 'polypeptide(L)'
;WGHPDLQGNWSNATLTPFERRRGQGPVYTQAEVDQLEGRERSTVQTGSDASDPERGPPPVTGSIGRSYNQIYYDRGDGVARVNGEPRTSLITFPSDGRIPELTPEGARRKREYHDFRSQFGEFDHPELRPLAERCIVFYGSSSASVMGPPMTPTRGYNNNFTIVQDALHVLIMSEMVHDVRIIRLGEPNRLPANVRRWFGDSWGRWEGNTLVVETTNIHPSHGMREQTDKIVHS
;
A
#
# COMPACT_ATOMS: atom_id res chain seq x y z
N TRP A 1 -2.21 -23.91 17.63
CA TRP A 1 -2.36 -22.91 18.66
C TRP A 1 -3.81 -22.42 18.82
N GLY A 2 -4.77 -23.06 18.09
CA GLY A 2 -6.21 -22.74 18.22
C GLY A 2 -6.65 -21.48 17.46
N HIS A 3 -5.81 -20.90 16.65
CA HIS A 3 -6.07 -19.75 15.77
C HIS A 3 -5.89 -20.12 14.31
N PRO A 4 -6.48 -19.36 13.36
CA PRO A 4 -6.24 -19.57 11.94
C PRO A 4 -4.75 -19.55 11.58
N ASP A 5 -4.36 -20.45 10.69
CA ASP A 5 -3.03 -20.44 10.10
C ASP A 5 -2.99 -19.40 8.96
N LEU A 6 -2.19 -18.36 9.16
CA LEU A 6 -2.01 -17.28 8.19
C LEU A 6 -0.76 -17.51 7.31
N GLN A 7 0.01 -18.59 7.56
CA GLN A 7 1.26 -18.82 6.84
C GLN A 7 1.04 -19.00 5.34
N GLY A 8 1.99 -18.57 4.57
CA GLY A 8 1.98 -18.72 3.11
C GLY A 8 2.28 -17.44 2.36
N ASN A 9 2.11 -17.53 1.05
CA ASN A 9 2.26 -16.40 0.15
C ASN A 9 0.88 -15.84 -0.19
N TRP A 10 0.74 -14.55 -0.07
CA TRP A 10 -0.51 -13.81 -0.24
C TRP A 10 -0.31 -12.64 -1.20
N SER A 11 -1.35 -12.28 -1.92
CA SER A 11 -1.41 -11.03 -2.69
C SER A 11 -2.57 -10.17 -2.18
N ASN A 12 -2.33 -8.86 -2.07
CA ASN A 12 -3.40 -7.89 -1.81
C ASN A 12 -3.77 -7.07 -3.05
N ALA A 13 -3.31 -7.50 -4.23
CA ALA A 13 -3.63 -6.86 -5.49
C ALA A 13 -5.14 -6.80 -5.71
N THR A 14 -5.65 -5.66 -6.16
CA THR A 14 -7.07 -5.47 -6.45
C THR A 14 -7.30 -4.31 -7.41
N LEU A 15 -8.39 -4.41 -8.19
CA LEU A 15 -8.86 -3.34 -9.07
C LEU A 15 -9.61 -2.24 -8.31
N THR A 16 -9.94 -2.47 -7.04
CA THR A 16 -10.58 -1.45 -6.20
C THR A 16 -9.60 -0.34 -5.88
N PRO A 17 -9.94 0.93 -6.18
CA PRO A 17 -9.07 2.05 -5.86
C PRO A 17 -8.98 2.27 -4.34
N PHE A 18 -7.88 2.87 -3.90
CA PHE A 18 -7.70 3.20 -2.50
C PHE A 18 -8.77 4.18 -2.01
N GLU A 19 -8.95 5.29 -2.74
CA GLU A 19 -9.99 6.28 -2.46
C GLU A 19 -11.17 6.15 -3.44
N ARG A 20 -12.38 6.43 -2.93
CA ARG A 20 -13.59 6.49 -3.74
C ARG A 20 -13.60 7.73 -4.64
N ARG A 21 -14.10 7.57 -5.84
CA ARG A 21 -14.34 8.71 -6.72
C ARG A 21 -15.48 9.57 -6.17
N ARG A 22 -15.37 10.88 -6.33
CA ARG A 22 -16.43 11.81 -5.89
C ARG A 22 -17.75 11.47 -6.58
N GLY A 23 -18.83 11.45 -5.80
CA GLY A 23 -20.18 11.14 -6.30
C GLY A 23 -20.46 9.65 -6.52
N GLN A 24 -19.51 8.76 -6.27
CA GLN A 24 -19.73 7.31 -6.38
C GLN A 24 -20.25 6.73 -5.06
N GLY A 25 -21.17 5.77 -5.15
CA GLY A 25 -21.65 5.00 -3.99
C GLY A 25 -20.59 4.04 -3.44
N PRO A 26 -20.84 3.43 -2.25
CA PRO A 26 -19.87 2.57 -1.59
C PRO A 26 -19.69 1.19 -2.23
N VAL A 27 -20.62 0.78 -3.09
CA VAL A 27 -20.66 -0.54 -3.72
C VAL A 27 -20.79 -0.38 -5.22
N TYR A 28 -20.00 -1.16 -5.98
CA TYR A 28 -20.16 -1.25 -7.42
C TYR A 28 -21.43 -2.01 -7.79
N THR A 29 -22.09 -1.60 -8.89
CA THR A 29 -23.06 -2.44 -9.57
C THR A 29 -22.36 -3.61 -10.26
N GLN A 30 -23.10 -4.70 -10.55
CA GLN A 30 -22.53 -5.85 -11.25
C GLN A 30 -21.99 -5.43 -12.64
N ALA A 31 -22.67 -4.54 -13.35
CA ALA A 31 -22.22 -4.03 -14.64
C ALA A 31 -20.88 -3.28 -14.57
N GLU A 32 -20.66 -2.49 -13.51
CA GLU A 32 -19.38 -1.82 -13.28
C GLU A 32 -18.28 -2.83 -12.95
N VAL A 33 -18.57 -3.86 -12.15
CA VAL A 33 -17.64 -4.95 -11.87
C VAL A 33 -17.22 -5.66 -13.15
N ASP A 34 -18.21 -6.10 -13.96
CA ASP A 34 -17.96 -6.81 -15.22
C ASP A 34 -17.11 -5.97 -16.18
N GLN A 35 -17.35 -4.65 -16.21
CA GLN A 35 -16.58 -3.73 -17.03
C GLN A 35 -15.14 -3.58 -16.54
N LEU A 36 -14.91 -3.44 -15.23
CA LEU A 36 -13.58 -3.29 -14.66
C LEU A 36 -12.75 -4.55 -14.83
N GLU A 37 -13.29 -5.69 -14.41
CA GLU A 37 -12.62 -6.99 -14.50
C GLU A 37 -12.46 -7.43 -15.97
N GLY A 38 -13.42 -7.13 -16.84
CA GLY A 38 -13.33 -7.41 -18.26
C GLY A 38 -12.23 -6.60 -18.95
N ARG A 39 -12.05 -5.34 -18.59
CA ARG A 39 -10.93 -4.52 -19.10
C ARG A 39 -9.59 -5.07 -18.68
N GLU A 40 -9.44 -5.47 -17.42
CA GLU A 40 -8.18 -6.01 -16.94
C GLU A 40 -7.85 -7.34 -17.62
N ARG A 41 -8.83 -8.27 -17.75
CA ARG A 41 -8.64 -9.51 -18.52
C ARG A 41 -8.20 -9.24 -19.98
N SER A 42 -8.82 -8.27 -20.65
CA SER A 42 -8.41 -7.87 -21.99
C SER A 42 -7.00 -7.29 -22.04
N THR A 43 -6.62 -6.49 -21.03
CA THR A 43 -5.28 -5.92 -20.93
C THR A 43 -4.22 -6.99 -20.75
N VAL A 44 -4.48 -7.95 -19.86
CA VAL A 44 -3.60 -9.10 -19.62
C VAL A 44 -3.48 -9.96 -20.87
N GLN A 45 -4.59 -10.27 -21.53
CA GLN A 45 -4.61 -11.05 -22.77
C GLN A 45 -3.76 -10.38 -23.86
N THR A 46 -4.00 -9.10 -24.14
CA THR A 46 -3.23 -8.34 -25.13
C THR A 46 -1.75 -8.23 -24.75
N GLY A 47 -1.46 -8.09 -23.45
CA GLY A 47 -0.08 -8.03 -22.95
C GLY A 47 0.66 -9.38 -23.01
N SER A 48 -0.10 -10.48 -23.12
CA SER A 48 0.43 -11.84 -23.22
C SER A 48 0.60 -12.33 -24.67
N ASP A 49 0.08 -11.57 -25.65
CA ASP A 49 0.25 -11.89 -27.06
C ASP A 49 1.74 -11.81 -27.44
N ALA A 50 2.15 -12.67 -28.37
CA ALA A 50 3.51 -12.67 -28.88
C ALA A 50 3.86 -11.31 -29.48
N SER A 51 5.01 -10.78 -29.15
CA SER A 51 5.50 -9.53 -29.74
C SER A 51 5.76 -9.72 -31.24
N ASP A 52 5.24 -8.80 -32.07
CA ASP A 52 5.62 -8.73 -33.48
C ASP A 52 7.12 -8.38 -33.58
N PRO A 53 7.97 -9.26 -34.15
CA PRO A 53 9.39 -8.98 -34.30
C PRO A 53 9.67 -7.76 -35.22
N GLU A 54 8.76 -7.45 -36.14
CA GLU A 54 8.86 -6.34 -37.07
C GLU A 54 8.25 -5.04 -36.54
N ARG A 55 7.75 -5.04 -35.31
CA ARG A 55 7.20 -3.84 -34.70
C ARG A 55 8.22 -2.71 -34.64
N GLY A 56 7.79 -1.49 -34.95
CA GLY A 56 8.59 -0.30 -34.72
C GLY A 56 8.93 -0.09 -33.22
N PRO A 57 9.88 0.79 -32.90
CA PRO A 57 10.20 1.11 -31.51
C PRO A 57 8.93 1.54 -30.78
N PRO A 58 8.78 1.15 -29.50
CA PRO A 58 7.63 1.55 -28.71
C PRO A 58 7.55 3.08 -28.66
N PRO A 59 6.35 3.66 -28.72
CA PRO A 59 6.21 5.11 -28.62
C PRO A 59 6.85 5.59 -27.31
N VAL A 60 7.67 6.63 -27.38
CA VAL A 60 8.25 7.31 -26.21
C VAL A 60 7.11 8.07 -25.52
N THR A 61 6.18 7.35 -24.96
CA THR A 61 5.18 7.91 -24.05
C THR A 61 5.75 7.76 -22.66
N GLY A 62 5.87 8.84 -21.90
CA GLY A 62 6.39 8.84 -20.53
C GLY A 62 5.61 7.98 -19.51
N SER A 63 4.87 7.02 -20.00
CA SER A 63 4.15 6.03 -19.21
C SER A 63 4.96 4.72 -19.20
N ILE A 64 5.70 4.52 -18.14
CA ILE A 64 6.34 3.24 -17.81
C ILE A 64 5.33 2.06 -17.85
N GLY A 65 4.04 2.34 -17.74
CA GLY A 65 2.96 1.36 -17.69
C GLY A 65 2.69 0.58 -19.00
N ARG A 66 3.43 0.83 -20.08
CA ARG A 66 3.37 0.08 -21.36
C ARG A 66 4.73 -0.47 -21.79
N SER A 67 5.67 -0.55 -20.85
CA SER A 67 6.99 -1.13 -21.10
C SER A 67 6.96 -2.66 -21.05
N TYR A 68 8.07 -3.30 -21.38
CA TYR A 68 8.29 -4.74 -21.32
C TYR A 68 7.99 -5.39 -19.94
N ASN A 69 7.84 -4.58 -18.90
CA ASN A 69 7.65 -5.06 -17.52
C ASN A 69 6.21 -5.48 -17.19
N GLN A 70 5.27 -5.50 -18.14
CA GLN A 70 3.87 -5.86 -17.88
C GLN A 70 3.71 -7.23 -17.20
N ILE A 71 4.58 -8.17 -17.52
CA ILE A 71 4.58 -9.52 -16.94
C ILE A 71 4.82 -9.53 -15.41
N TYR A 72 5.47 -8.49 -14.89
CA TYR A 72 5.77 -8.37 -13.45
C TYR A 72 4.72 -7.57 -12.68
N TYR A 73 3.70 -7.05 -13.37
CA TYR A 73 2.65 -6.29 -12.71
C TYR A 73 1.52 -7.20 -12.23
N ASP A 74 1.36 -7.30 -10.93
CA ASP A 74 0.16 -7.85 -10.31
C ASP A 74 -0.80 -6.72 -9.92
N ARG A 75 -1.78 -6.46 -10.78
CA ARG A 75 -2.81 -5.43 -10.55
C ARG A 75 -4.05 -6.01 -9.88
N GLY A 76 -4.06 -7.32 -9.69
CA GLY A 76 -5.25 -8.07 -9.35
C GLY A 76 -6.19 -8.24 -10.55
N ASP A 77 -7.02 -9.24 -10.48
CA ASP A 77 -8.00 -9.63 -11.50
C ASP A 77 -9.43 -9.28 -11.11
N GLY A 78 -9.64 -8.87 -9.86
CA GLY A 78 -10.96 -8.57 -9.31
C GLY A 78 -11.03 -7.37 -8.39
N VAL A 79 -12.25 -6.92 -8.17
CA VAL A 79 -12.55 -5.90 -7.16
C VAL A 79 -12.63 -6.51 -5.77
N ALA A 80 -12.17 -5.76 -4.76
CA ALA A 80 -12.27 -6.17 -3.35
C ALA A 80 -13.74 -6.31 -2.94
N ARG A 81 -14.05 -7.42 -2.25
CA ARG A 81 -15.38 -7.72 -1.73
C ARG A 81 -15.34 -7.83 -0.22
N VAL A 82 -16.27 -7.15 0.45
CA VAL A 82 -16.46 -7.25 1.89
C VAL A 82 -17.88 -7.75 2.13
N ASN A 83 -18.02 -8.88 2.79
CA ASN A 83 -19.31 -9.58 2.95
C ASN A 83 -20.03 -9.83 1.62
N GLY A 84 -19.29 -10.13 0.54
CA GLY A 84 -19.83 -10.35 -0.80
C GLY A 84 -20.09 -9.07 -1.61
N GLU A 85 -20.08 -7.89 -1.01
CA GLU A 85 -20.30 -6.61 -1.70
C GLU A 85 -19.02 -6.08 -2.36
N PRO A 86 -19.03 -5.80 -3.68
CA PRO A 86 -17.89 -5.24 -4.39
C PRO A 86 -17.68 -3.78 -4.02
N ARG A 87 -16.53 -3.45 -3.43
CA ARG A 87 -16.26 -2.11 -2.89
C ARG A 87 -15.71 -1.15 -3.92
N THR A 88 -16.15 0.10 -3.87
CA THR A 88 -15.68 1.20 -4.74
C THR A 88 -14.44 1.91 -4.20
N SER A 89 -14.03 1.59 -2.96
CA SER A 89 -12.79 2.03 -2.33
C SER A 89 -12.34 1.05 -1.26
N LEU A 90 -11.04 1.02 -1.00
CA LEU A 90 -10.48 0.27 0.14
C LEU A 90 -10.74 1.01 1.46
N ILE A 91 -10.88 2.34 1.41
CA ILE A 91 -11.30 3.13 2.57
C ILE A 91 -12.79 2.95 2.77
N THR A 92 -13.17 2.42 3.93
CA THR A 92 -14.57 2.24 4.35
C THR A 92 -14.98 3.22 5.46
N PHE A 93 -14.01 3.80 6.14
CA PHE A 93 -14.20 4.85 7.13
C PHE A 93 -13.12 5.93 6.95
N PRO A 94 -13.51 7.21 6.80
CA PRO A 94 -14.88 7.76 6.77
C PRO A 94 -15.77 7.17 5.66
N SER A 95 -17.09 7.32 5.82
CA SER A 95 -18.10 6.71 4.92
C SER A 95 -18.06 7.23 3.49
N ASP A 96 -17.45 8.40 3.25
CA ASP A 96 -17.19 8.93 1.93
C ASP A 96 -16.11 8.15 1.16
N GLY A 97 -15.39 7.25 1.85
CA GLY A 97 -14.34 6.41 1.28
C GLY A 97 -13.10 7.18 0.86
N ARG A 98 -12.80 8.30 1.51
CA ARG A 98 -11.67 9.16 1.18
C ARG A 98 -10.72 9.32 2.36
N ILE A 99 -9.46 9.64 2.06
CA ILE A 99 -8.48 9.98 3.10
C ILE A 99 -8.95 11.28 3.77
N PRO A 100 -9.06 11.30 5.11
CA PRO A 100 -9.42 12.50 5.84
C PRO A 100 -8.45 13.67 5.57
N GLU A 101 -8.96 14.89 5.69
CA GLU A 101 -8.09 16.06 5.66
C GLU A 101 -7.09 16.03 6.82
N LEU A 102 -5.94 16.65 6.62
CA LEU A 102 -4.94 16.77 7.67
C LEU A 102 -5.50 17.49 8.88
N THR A 103 -5.14 17.04 10.06
CA THR A 103 -5.33 17.84 11.26
C THR A 103 -4.56 19.15 11.16
N PRO A 104 -4.93 20.20 11.91
CA PRO A 104 -4.16 21.46 11.93
C PRO A 104 -2.67 21.24 12.21
N GLU A 105 -2.35 20.31 13.11
CA GLU A 105 -0.98 19.93 13.44
C GLU A 105 -0.29 19.20 12.26
N GLY A 106 -0.97 18.27 11.61
CA GLY A 106 -0.44 17.60 10.41
C GLY A 106 -0.17 18.58 9.27
N ALA A 107 -1.08 19.54 9.06
CA ALA A 107 -0.91 20.60 8.07
C ALA A 107 0.26 21.53 8.42
N ARG A 108 0.47 21.84 9.71
CA ARG A 108 1.62 22.63 10.18
C ARG A 108 2.93 21.91 9.88
N ARG A 109 3.06 20.63 10.29
CA ARG A 109 4.28 19.82 10.05
C ARG A 109 4.60 19.68 8.57
N LYS A 110 3.56 19.51 7.74
CA LYS A 110 3.75 19.42 6.29
C LYS A 110 4.34 20.73 5.74
N ARG A 111 3.81 21.90 6.14
CA ARG A 111 4.35 23.21 5.72
C ARG A 111 5.80 23.37 6.18
N GLU A 112 6.09 23.12 7.45
CA GLU A 112 7.46 23.22 7.99
C GLU A 112 8.45 22.34 7.24
N TYR A 113 8.04 21.11 6.93
CA TYR A 113 8.88 20.21 6.13
C TYR A 113 9.09 20.73 4.70
N HIS A 114 8.03 21.23 4.06
CA HIS A 114 8.13 21.82 2.73
C HIS A 114 9.05 23.05 2.72
N ASP A 115 8.86 23.95 3.68
CA ASP A 115 9.66 25.18 3.82
C ASP A 115 11.14 24.84 4.08
N PHE A 116 11.40 23.85 4.92
CA PHE A 116 12.76 23.34 5.11
C PHE A 116 13.34 22.80 3.79
N ARG A 117 12.59 21.95 3.10
CA ARG A 117 13.03 21.33 1.84
C ARG A 117 13.29 22.35 0.73
N SER A 118 12.51 23.43 0.66
CA SER A 118 12.62 24.45 -0.37
C SER A 118 13.91 25.28 -0.31
N GLN A 119 14.67 25.16 0.78
CA GLN A 119 15.94 25.86 0.97
C GLN A 119 17.11 25.13 0.27
N PHE A 120 16.88 23.93 -0.24
CA PHE A 120 17.92 23.07 -0.80
C PHE A 120 17.56 22.59 -2.20
N GLY A 121 18.57 22.34 -3.00
CA GLY A 121 18.45 21.59 -4.25
C GLY A 121 18.13 20.11 -3.99
N GLU A 122 17.58 19.46 -4.99
CA GLU A 122 17.14 18.06 -4.90
C GLU A 122 18.26 17.10 -4.47
N PHE A 123 19.51 17.41 -4.80
CA PHE A 123 20.67 16.55 -4.60
C PHE A 123 21.72 17.11 -3.62
N ASP A 124 21.38 18.18 -2.90
CA ASP A 124 22.35 18.84 -2.01
C ASP A 124 22.75 17.98 -0.81
N HIS A 125 21.82 17.11 -0.36
CA HIS A 125 22.10 16.23 0.77
C HIS A 125 21.37 14.89 0.64
N PRO A 126 21.98 13.75 1.01
CA PRO A 126 21.33 12.44 0.94
C PRO A 126 20.00 12.34 1.71
N GLU A 127 19.87 13.04 2.84
CA GLU A 127 18.65 13.05 3.65
C GLU A 127 17.46 13.75 2.97
N LEU A 128 17.73 14.52 1.92
CA LEU A 128 16.71 15.16 1.11
C LEU A 128 16.12 14.18 0.08
N ARG A 129 16.76 13.04 -0.16
CA ARG A 129 16.26 12.01 -1.08
C ARG A 129 15.09 11.24 -0.48
N PRO A 130 14.19 10.73 -1.32
CA PRO A 130 13.12 9.84 -0.90
C PRO A 130 13.62 8.66 -0.07
N LEU A 131 12.85 8.21 0.91
CA LEU A 131 13.23 7.07 1.76
C LEU A 131 13.49 5.79 0.97
N ALA A 132 12.81 5.60 -0.15
CA ALA A 132 13.01 4.45 -1.03
C ALA A 132 14.38 4.49 -1.71
N GLU A 133 14.85 5.66 -2.13
CA GLU A 133 16.20 5.81 -2.71
C GLU A 133 17.31 5.67 -1.66
N ARG A 134 16.96 5.92 -0.41
CA ARG A 134 17.85 5.71 0.74
C ARG A 134 17.80 4.30 1.29
N CYS A 135 17.09 3.38 0.65
CA CYS A 135 16.91 1.99 1.07
C CYS A 135 16.33 1.84 2.49
N ILE A 136 15.51 2.78 2.94
CA ILE A 136 14.94 2.78 4.30
C ILE A 136 13.53 2.19 4.30
N VAL A 137 12.65 2.68 3.43
CA VAL A 137 11.28 2.21 3.28
C VAL A 137 10.92 2.24 1.81
N PHE A 138 10.42 1.16 1.28
CA PHE A 138 9.96 1.12 -0.10
C PHE A 138 8.52 1.64 -0.19
N TYR A 139 8.33 2.58 -1.08
CA TYR A 139 7.02 3.00 -1.56
C TYR A 139 6.81 2.32 -2.90
N GLY A 140 5.78 1.51 -3.03
CA GLY A 140 5.41 0.94 -4.31
C GLY A 140 5.13 2.01 -5.37
N SER A 141 4.79 1.59 -6.57
CA SER A 141 4.49 2.49 -7.71
C SER A 141 3.37 3.51 -7.43
N SER A 142 2.65 3.37 -6.33
CA SER A 142 1.55 4.23 -5.90
C SER A 142 1.88 5.12 -4.70
N SER A 143 3.17 5.22 -4.33
CA SER A 143 3.66 6.14 -3.29
C SER A 143 3.16 5.90 -1.85
N ALA A 144 2.38 4.85 -1.61
CA ALA A 144 2.08 4.38 -0.27
C ALA A 144 3.09 3.30 0.13
N SER A 145 3.51 3.27 1.39
CA SER A 145 4.27 2.14 1.91
C SER A 145 3.41 0.89 1.88
N VAL A 146 3.86 -0.15 1.19
CA VAL A 146 3.13 -1.43 1.13
C VAL A 146 2.97 -2.07 2.50
N MET A 147 3.90 -1.79 3.41
CA MET A 147 3.88 -2.33 4.77
C MET A 147 3.13 -1.46 5.77
N GLY A 148 2.59 -0.31 5.33
CA GLY A 148 1.76 0.57 6.15
C GLY A 148 2.25 0.91 7.56
N PRO A 149 1.38 1.17 8.50
CA PRO A 149 -0.08 1.09 8.44
C PRO A 149 -0.76 2.26 7.71
N PRO A 150 -1.86 1.99 7.01
CA PRO A 150 -2.37 0.67 6.68
C PRO A 150 -1.54 -0.01 5.58
N MET A 151 -1.52 -1.34 5.55
CA MET A 151 -0.98 -2.08 4.40
C MET A 151 -1.89 -1.84 3.20
N THR A 152 -1.30 -1.35 2.12
CA THR A 152 -2.08 -0.96 0.93
C THR A 152 -1.57 -1.65 -0.32
N PRO A 153 -2.47 -2.11 -1.21
CA PRO A 153 -2.04 -2.61 -2.51
C PRO A 153 -1.45 -1.46 -3.33
N THR A 154 -0.53 -1.82 -4.19
CA THR A 154 0.00 -0.91 -5.21
C THR A 154 -0.64 -1.18 -6.56
N ARG A 155 -0.38 -0.32 -7.54
CA ARG A 155 -0.90 -0.51 -8.89
C ARG A 155 -0.05 -1.46 -9.76
N GLY A 156 0.83 -2.24 -9.17
CA GLY A 156 1.66 -3.11 -9.96
C GLY A 156 2.63 -3.95 -9.15
N TYR A 157 3.67 -3.36 -8.64
CA TYR A 157 4.72 -4.09 -7.93
C TYR A 157 4.44 -4.24 -6.43
N ASN A 158 5.01 -5.30 -5.85
CA ASN A 158 5.11 -5.48 -4.40
C ASN A 158 3.76 -5.68 -3.70
N ASN A 159 2.84 -6.37 -4.37
CA ASN A 159 1.55 -6.78 -3.78
C ASN A 159 1.62 -8.16 -3.12
N ASN A 160 2.74 -8.86 -3.26
CA ASN A 160 2.92 -10.19 -2.70
C ASN A 160 3.60 -10.11 -1.34
N PHE A 161 3.08 -10.89 -0.41
CA PHE A 161 3.58 -11.01 0.95
C PHE A 161 3.80 -12.45 1.32
N THR A 162 4.88 -12.71 2.05
CA THR A 162 5.05 -13.97 2.77
C THR A 162 4.70 -13.74 4.23
N ILE A 163 3.79 -14.55 4.76
CA ILE A 163 3.41 -14.54 6.17
C ILE A 163 4.00 -15.76 6.84
N VAL A 164 4.68 -15.54 7.96
CA VAL A 164 5.20 -16.58 8.85
C VAL A 164 4.59 -16.37 10.23
N GLN A 165 4.15 -17.46 10.86
CA GLN A 165 3.46 -17.41 12.15
C GLN A 165 4.06 -18.41 13.11
N ASP A 166 4.29 -17.97 14.35
CA ASP A 166 4.54 -18.84 15.50
C ASP A 166 3.54 -18.54 16.64
N ALA A 167 3.75 -19.12 17.80
CA ALA A 167 2.86 -18.94 18.95
C ALA A 167 2.86 -17.50 19.51
N LEU A 168 3.91 -16.72 19.24
CA LEU A 168 4.14 -15.40 19.83
C LEU A 168 4.22 -14.29 18.79
N HIS A 169 4.36 -14.63 17.51
CA HIS A 169 4.58 -13.64 16.45
C HIS A 169 3.82 -13.97 15.16
N VAL A 170 3.49 -12.94 14.44
CA VAL A 170 3.15 -12.99 13.02
C VAL A 170 4.09 -12.05 12.29
N LEU A 171 4.84 -12.56 11.32
CA LEU A 171 5.73 -11.79 10.47
C LEU A 171 5.08 -11.65 9.10
N ILE A 172 5.07 -10.44 8.56
CA ILE A 172 4.63 -10.15 7.21
C ILE A 172 5.82 -9.54 6.47
N MET A 173 6.28 -10.20 5.42
CA MET A 173 7.41 -9.76 4.60
C MET A 173 6.92 -9.43 3.19
N SER A 174 7.24 -8.25 2.69
CA SER A 174 6.97 -7.88 1.30
C SER A 174 7.97 -8.53 0.34
N GLU A 175 7.51 -8.79 -0.89
CA GLU A 175 8.32 -9.41 -1.95
C GLU A 175 9.55 -8.57 -2.30
N MET A 176 9.35 -7.28 -2.56
CA MET A 176 10.43 -6.38 -2.94
C MET A 176 10.93 -5.59 -1.74
N VAL A 177 12.26 -5.39 -1.70
CA VAL A 177 12.98 -4.65 -0.65
C VAL A 177 12.88 -5.34 0.72
N HIS A 178 12.28 -6.51 0.79
CA HIS A 178 12.21 -7.39 1.97
C HIS A 178 11.86 -6.65 3.27
N ASP A 179 11.02 -5.62 3.19
CA ASP A 179 10.47 -4.95 4.36
C ASP A 179 9.66 -5.95 5.20
N VAL A 180 9.90 -5.97 6.50
CA VAL A 180 9.25 -6.91 7.41
C VAL A 180 8.51 -6.17 8.52
N ARG A 181 7.23 -6.53 8.69
CA ARG A 181 6.46 -6.17 9.88
C ARG A 181 6.44 -7.34 10.84
N ILE A 182 6.97 -7.15 12.03
CA ILE A 182 6.93 -8.11 13.13
C ILE A 182 5.79 -7.72 14.07
N ILE A 183 4.79 -8.56 14.17
CA ILE A 183 3.62 -8.39 15.04
C ILE A 183 3.81 -9.33 16.21
N ARG A 184 3.94 -8.79 17.41
CA ARG A 184 4.02 -9.59 18.65
C ARG A 184 2.62 -9.91 19.15
N LEU A 185 2.41 -11.11 19.63
CA LEU A 185 1.13 -11.56 20.17
C LEU A 185 1.18 -11.58 21.71
N GLY A 186 0.03 -11.39 22.34
CA GLY A 186 -0.12 -11.41 23.79
C GLY A 186 -0.29 -10.02 24.42
N GLU A 187 0.03 -9.91 25.71
CA GLU A 187 -0.10 -8.64 26.44
C GLU A 187 0.92 -7.62 25.94
N PRO A 188 0.47 -6.44 25.52
CA PRO A 188 1.35 -5.43 24.93
C PRO A 188 2.39 -4.90 25.94
N ASN A 189 3.66 -5.07 25.62
CA ASN A 189 4.78 -4.37 26.27
C ASN A 189 5.34 -3.34 25.29
N ARG A 190 4.69 -2.19 25.21
CA ARG A 190 4.96 -1.18 24.21
C ARG A 190 6.29 -0.47 24.43
N LEU A 191 6.92 -0.10 23.34
CA LEU A 191 8.12 0.71 23.39
C LEU A 191 7.82 2.12 23.96
N PRO A 192 8.78 2.75 24.66
CA PRO A 192 8.65 4.15 25.05
C PRO A 192 8.34 5.06 23.85
N ALA A 193 7.55 6.10 24.06
CA ALA A 193 7.07 6.99 22.98
C ALA A 193 8.18 7.69 22.18
N ASN A 194 9.38 7.80 22.73
CA ASN A 194 10.56 8.35 22.05
C ASN A 194 11.29 7.33 21.17
N VAL A 195 10.97 6.03 21.27
CA VAL A 195 11.53 4.99 20.41
C VAL A 195 10.60 4.76 19.24
N ARG A 196 10.89 5.39 18.10
CA ARG A 196 10.05 5.36 16.90
C ARG A 196 10.75 4.61 15.79
N ARG A 197 10.23 3.45 15.45
CA ARG A 197 10.71 2.61 14.34
C ARG A 197 10.04 3.00 13.02
N TRP A 198 10.67 2.70 11.89
CA TRP A 198 10.10 2.99 10.58
C TRP A 198 8.70 2.40 10.40
N PHE A 199 8.51 1.13 10.75
CA PHE A 199 7.22 0.45 10.67
C PHE A 199 6.46 0.43 12.00
N GLY A 200 6.92 1.20 12.98
CA GLY A 200 6.30 1.30 14.30
C GLY A 200 6.50 0.08 15.19
N ASP A 201 5.70 0.01 16.24
CA ASP A 201 5.64 -1.03 17.25
C ASP A 201 4.29 -1.75 17.15
N SER A 202 4.30 -2.96 16.57
CA SER A 202 3.06 -3.70 16.25
C SER A 202 2.80 -4.78 17.28
N TRP A 203 1.56 -4.78 17.81
CA TRP A 203 1.02 -5.80 18.70
C TRP A 203 -0.29 -6.33 18.17
N GLY A 204 -0.45 -7.65 18.18
CA GLY A 204 -1.63 -8.35 17.70
C GLY A 204 -2.37 -9.07 18.80
N ARG A 205 -3.68 -9.14 18.66
CA ARG A 205 -4.55 -10.00 19.45
C ARG A 205 -5.56 -10.68 18.56
N TRP A 206 -5.99 -11.85 18.96
CA TRP A 206 -7.02 -12.59 18.25
C TRP A 206 -8.42 -12.23 18.79
N GLU A 207 -9.32 -11.92 17.89
CA GLU A 207 -10.76 -11.75 18.13
C GLU A 207 -11.49 -12.79 17.30
N GLY A 208 -11.75 -13.96 17.88
CA GLY A 208 -12.24 -15.12 17.12
C GLY A 208 -11.23 -15.54 16.04
N ASN A 209 -11.64 -15.50 14.78
CA ASN A 209 -10.80 -15.82 13.63
C ASN A 209 -10.11 -14.59 13.01
N THR A 210 -10.17 -13.44 13.65
CA THR A 210 -9.58 -12.19 13.15
C THR A 210 -8.37 -11.81 13.98
N LEU A 211 -7.23 -11.61 13.32
CA LEU A 211 -6.06 -10.99 13.93
C LEU A 211 -6.20 -9.47 13.89
N VAL A 212 -6.36 -8.84 15.04
CA VAL A 212 -6.39 -7.38 15.18
C VAL A 212 -5.00 -6.89 15.53
N VAL A 213 -4.46 -6.00 14.72
CA VAL A 213 -3.10 -5.45 14.89
C VAL A 213 -3.18 -3.97 15.18
N GLU A 214 -2.58 -3.56 16.28
CA GLU A 214 -2.41 -2.15 16.61
C GLU A 214 -0.93 -1.78 16.48
N THR A 215 -0.66 -0.73 15.71
CA THR A 215 0.71 -0.23 15.51
C THR A 215 0.83 1.19 16.03
N THR A 216 1.81 1.41 16.90
CA THR A 216 2.14 2.72 17.48
C THR A 216 3.60 3.07 17.21
N ASN A 217 4.06 4.22 17.66
CA ASN A 217 5.46 4.63 17.61
C ASN A 217 6.09 4.58 16.20
N ILE A 218 5.31 4.97 15.18
CA ILE A 218 5.78 5.06 13.81
C ILE A 218 6.73 6.25 13.68
N HIS A 219 7.80 6.07 12.89
CA HIS A 219 8.75 7.14 12.63
C HIS A 219 8.07 8.36 11.99
N PRO A 220 8.34 9.60 12.46
CA PRO A 220 7.65 10.80 11.97
C PRO A 220 7.81 11.07 10.47
N SER A 221 8.91 10.62 9.88
CA SER A 221 9.17 10.75 8.44
C SER A 221 8.54 9.63 7.60
N HIS A 222 7.90 8.65 8.24
CA HIS A 222 7.19 7.59 7.55
C HIS A 222 5.72 7.99 7.40
N GLY A 223 5.32 8.34 6.20
CA GLY A 223 3.94 8.75 5.92
C GLY A 223 3.43 8.16 4.61
N MET A 224 2.14 8.32 4.36
CA MET A 224 1.57 8.11 3.02
C MET A 224 2.01 9.27 2.14
N ARG A 225 2.78 8.94 1.10
CA ARG A 225 3.43 9.91 0.25
C ARG A 225 2.66 10.17 -1.05
N GLU A 226 2.84 11.36 -1.57
CA GLU A 226 2.69 11.83 -2.96
C GLU A 226 1.31 11.74 -3.64
N GLN A 227 0.56 10.65 -3.60
CA GLN A 227 -0.77 10.64 -4.26
C GLN A 227 -1.79 11.53 -3.56
N THR A 228 -1.62 11.76 -2.28
CA THR A 228 -2.57 12.51 -1.47
C THR A 228 -1.93 13.68 -0.75
N ASP A 229 -0.59 13.79 -0.80
CA ASP A 229 0.15 14.84 -0.05
C ASP A 229 -0.16 14.82 1.47
N LYS A 230 -0.68 13.70 1.97
CA LYS A 230 -1.12 13.54 3.35
C LYS A 230 -0.15 12.65 4.11
N ILE A 231 0.24 13.08 5.29
CA ILE A 231 1.03 12.29 6.22
C ILE A 231 0.06 11.57 7.15
N VAL A 232 0.16 10.24 7.22
CA VAL A 232 -0.60 9.45 8.18
C VAL A 232 0.29 9.24 9.40
N HIS A 233 -0.11 9.80 10.51
CA HIS A 233 0.49 9.54 11.82
C HIS A 233 -0.56 8.93 12.72
N SER A 234 -0.19 7.88 13.42
CA SER A 234 -0.94 7.36 14.56
C SER A 234 -0.43 7.99 15.85
#